data_51bd2c3cc6485d03ebfc55c1fec861d1
#
_entry.id   51bd2c3cc6485d03ebfc55c1fec861d1
#
_cell.length_a   1.000
_cell.length_b   1.000
_cell.length_c   1.000
_cell.angle_alpha   90.00
_cell.angle_beta   90.00
_cell.angle_gamma   90.00
#
_symmetry.space_group_name_H-M   'P 1'
#
loop_
_entity.id
_entity.type
_entity.pdbx_description
1 polymer ?
#
loop_
_entity_poly.entity_id
_entity_poly.type
_entity_poly.pdbx_seq_one_letter_code
_entity_poly.pdbx_strand_id
1 'polypeptide(L)'
;QKQKEEIDKLKATIEDTPIDERADIFAQIDKLEKEVLDIYEKALDEVMPEVFSIVKETARRFAENEETIVTATDFDRELAGDPRKDFITIDGDKAIYHNHWTAGGNDLKWEMVHYDVQLFGGVVLHQGKIAEMATGEGKTLVATLPVFLNALTGNGVHVVTVNDYLAKRDSEWMGPLYMFHGLSVDCIDKPQ
;
A
#
# COMPACT_ATOMS: atom_id res chain seq x y z
N GLN A 1 -17.60 -9.59 5.54
CA GLN A 1 -17.43 -11.02 5.16
C GLN A 1 -18.74 -11.59 4.62
N LYS A 2 -19.86 -11.44 5.35
CA LYS A 2 -21.19 -11.96 4.97
C LYS A 2 -21.67 -11.48 3.59
N GLN A 3 -21.51 -10.17 3.29
CA GLN A 3 -21.89 -9.59 1.99
C GLN A 3 -21.01 -10.15 0.84
N LYS A 4 -19.72 -10.34 1.07
CA LYS A 4 -18.81 -10.94 0.08
C LYS A 4 -19.22 -12.38 -0.27
N GLU A 5 -19.55 -13.18 0.74
CA GLU A 5 -20.03 -14.56 0.55
C GLU A 5 -21.35 -14.59 -0.24
N GLU A 6 -22.22 -13.61 -0.05
CA GLU A 6 -23.48 -13.49 -0.78
C GLU A 6 -23.25 -13.05 -2.24
N ILE A 7 -22.32 -12.10 -2.48
CA ILE A 7 -21.88 -11.70 -3.82
C ILE A 7 -21.32 -12.91 -4.58
N ASP A 8 -20.46 -13.71 -3.96
CA ASP A 8 -19.86 -14.89 -4.59
C ASP A 8 -20.93 -15.92 -4.95
N LYS A 9 -21.93 -16.13 -4.10
CA LYS A 9 -23.06 -17.00 -4.38
C LYS A 9 -23.88 -16.50 -5.58
N LEU A 10 -24.19 -15.21 -5.62
CA LEU A 10 -24.92 -14.61 -6.74
C LEU A 10 -24.14 -14.72 -8.04
N LYS A 11 -22.82 -14.43 -8.02
CA LYS A 11 -21.95 -14.58 -9.19
C LYS A 11 -21.93 -16.02 -9.71
N ALA A 12 -21.94 -17.01 -8.86
CA ALA A 12 -21.99 -18.42 -9.25
C ALA A 12 -23.29 -18.83 -9.96
N THR A 13 -24.39 -18.12 -9.73
CA THR A 13 -25.70 -18.44 -10.36
C THR A 13 -25.89 -17.79 -11.73
N ILE A 14 -25.03 -16.84 -12.15
CA ILE A 14 -25.20 -16.04 -13.38
C ILE A 14 -25.22 -16.94 -14.63
N GLU A 15 -24.33 -17.93 -14.70
CA GLU A 15 -24.19 -18.81 -15.87
C GLU A 15 -25.44 -19.67 -16.08
N ASP A 16 -26.07 -20.10 -15.01
CA ASP A 16 -27.27 -20.98 -15.01
C ASP A 16 -28.59 -20.18 -15.13
N THR A 17 -28.53 -18.84 -15.06
CA THR A 17 -29.72 -17.97 -15.10
C THR A 17 -30.03 -17.53 -16.53
N PRO A 18 -31.33 -17.53 -16.97
CA PRO A 18 -31.75 -16.96 -18.24
C PRO A 18 -31.32 -15.51 -18.43
N ILE A 19 -31.00 -15.10 -19.64
CA ILE A 19 -30.41 -13.78 -19.94
C ILE A 19 -31.30 -12.62 -19.49
N ASP A 20 -32.60 -12.77 -19.61
CA ASP A 20 -33.64 -11.80 -19.23
C ASP A 20 -33.74 -11.58 -17.72
N GLU A 21 -33.34 -12.57 -16.92
CA GLU A 21 -33.33 -12.48 -15.44
C GLU A 21 -31.97 -12.04 -14.86
N ARG A 22 -30.89 -12.02 -15.64
CA ARG A 22 -29.53 -11.65 -15.18
C ARG A 22 -29.43 -10.20 -14.71
N ALA A 23 -30.24 -9.31 -15.27
CA ALA A 23 -30.23 -7.90 -14.92
C ALA A 23 -30.56 -7.66 -13.41
N ASP A 24 -31.47 -8.44 -12.86
CA ASP A 24 -31.84 -8.34 -11.43
C ASP A 24 -30.72 -8.87 -10.52
N ILE A 25 -30.01 -9.92 -10.96
CA ILE A 25 -28.86 -10.44 -10.22
C ILE A 25 -27.73 -9.42 -10.22
N PHE A 26 -27.40 -8.80 -11.35
CA PHE A 26 -26.40 -7.75 -11.41
C PHE A 26 -26.75 -6.57 -10.53
N ALA A 27 -28.00 -6.11 -10.52
CA ALA A 27 -28.45 -5.04 -9.65
C ALA A 27 -28.32 -5.36 -8.14
N GLN A 28 -28.54 -6.63 -7.77
CA GLN A 28 -28.30 -7.09 -6.40
C GLN A 28 -26.81 -7.12 -6.05
N ILE A 29 -25.96 -7.60 -6.95
CA ILE A 29 -24.51 -7.60 -6.76
C ILE A 29 -24.01 -6.17 -6.61
N ASP A 30 -24.37 -5.24 -7.49
CA ASP A 30 -23.96 -3.84 -7.43
C ASP A 30 -24.35 -3.17 -6.10
N LYS A 31 -25.55 -3.48 -5.60
CA LYS A 31 -26.00 -2.99 -4.31
C LYS A 31 -25.14 -3.51 -3.15
N LEU A 32 -24.86 -4.81 -3.14
CA LEU A 32 -24.03 -5.43 -2.10
C LEU A 32 -22.56 -4.95 -2.19
N GLU A 33 -22.02 -4.79 -3.40
CA GLU A 33 -20.67 -4.23 -3.61
C GLU A 33 -20.58 -2.81 -3.07
N LYS A 34 -21.61 -1.98 -3.29
CA LYS A 34 -21.69 -0.63 -2.72
C LYS A 34 -21.73 -0.66 -1.19
N GLU A 35 -22.53 -1.54 -0.59
CA GLU A 35 -22.58 -1.68 0.87
C GLU A 35 -21.21 -2.09 1.44
N VAL A 36 -20.46 -2.97 0.75
CA VAL A 36 -19.11 -3.36 1.15
C VAL A 36 -18.16 -2.17 1.08
N LEU A 37 -18.22 -1.35 0.03
CA LEU A 37 -17.40 -0.15 -0.11
C LEU A 37 -17.70 0.87 0.99
N ASP A 38 -18.97 1.11 1.31
CA ASP A 38 -19.40 2.02 2.39
C ASP A 38 -18.88 1.55 3.77
N ILE A 39 -18.83 0.23 4.00
CA ILE A 39 -18.25 -0.35 5.23
C ILE A 39 -16.74 -0.12 5.28
N TYR A 40 -16.03 -0.34 4.17
CA TYR A 40 -14.59 -0.08 4.09
C TYR A 40 -14.28 1.40 4.33
N GLU A 41 -14.99 2.31 3.66
CA GLU A 41 -14.77 3.74 3.81
C GLU A 41 -14.88 4.18 5.27
N LYS A 42 -15.96 3.76 5.96
CA LYS A 42 -16.14 4.05 7.39
C LYS A 42 -15.02 3.49 8.26
N ALA A 43 -14.62 2.23 8.03
CA ALA A 43 -13.57 1.58 8.79
C ALA A 43 -12.21 2.25 8.56
N LEU A 44 -11.90 2.63 7.31
CA LEU A 44 -10.66 3.31 6.98
C LEU A 44 -10.60 4.72 7.57
N ASP A 45 -11.71 5.47 7.55
CA ASP A 45 -11.78 6.79 8.19
C ASP A 45 -11.55 6.70 9.71
N GLU A 46 -12.10 5.67 10.36
CA GLU A 46 -11.94 5.44 11.79
C GLU A 46 -10.48 5.14 12.18
N VAL A 47 -9.78 4.30 11.40
CA VAL A 47 -8.40 3.90 11.71
C VAL A 47 -7.34 4.84 11.10
N MET A 48 -7.70 5.76 10.21
CA MET A 48 -6.78 6.62 9.49
C MET A 48 -5.79 7.37 10.37
N PRO A 49 -6.20 8.02 11.50
CA PRO A 49 -5.24 8.74 12.34
C PRO A 49 -4.17 7.83 12.94
N GLU A 50 -4.54 6.63 13.36
CA GLU A 50 -3.62 5.63 13.90
C GLU A 50 -2.67 5.13 12.80
N VAL A 51 -3.21 4.77 11.64
CA VAL A 51 -2.43 4.28 10.50
C VAL A 51 -1.42 5.33 10.02
N PHE A 52 -1.82 6.59 9.87
CA PHE A 52 -0.90 7.67 9.48
C PHE A 52 0.20 7.88 10.53
N SER A 53 -0.14 7.74 11.80
CA SER A 53 0.84 7.80 12.89
C SER A 53 1.84 6.66 12.82
N ILE A 54 1.40 5.44 12.51
CA ILE A 54 2.27 4.26 12.33
C ILE A 54 3.22 4.47 11.14
N VAL A 55 2.71 4.94 10.00
CA VAL A 55 3.53 5.19 8.80
C VAL A 55 4.57 6.29 9.08
N LYS A 56 4.16 7.38 9.71
CA LYS A 56 5.07 8.47 10.09
C LYS A 56 6.15 7.99 11.09
N GLU A 57 5.76 7.19 12.08
CA GLU A 57 6.69 6.64 13.08
C GLU A 57 7.69 5.67 12.44
N THR A 58 7.27 4.83 11.49
CA THR A 58 8.16 3.94 10.76
C THR A 58 9.17 4.73 9.93
N ALA A 59 8.70 5.77 9.22
CA ALA A 59 9.57 6.68 8.48
C ALA A 59 10.60 7.36 9.39
N ARG A 60 10.19 7.80 10.60
CA ARG A 60 11.08 8.38 11.61
C ARG A 60 12.13 7.37 12.09
N ARG A 61 11.73 6.13 12.39
CA ARG A 61 12.66 5.08 12.82
C ARG A 61 13.72 4.79 11.78
N PHE A 62 13.34 4.71 10.51
CA PHE A 62 14.29 4.55 9.42
C PHE A 62 15.21 5.77 9.27
N ALA A 63 14.71 6.99 9.46
CA ALA A 63 15.53 8.19 9.36
C ALA A 63 16.54 8.34 10.52
N GLU A 64 16.17 7.92 11.71
CA GLU A 64 16.98 8.10 12.93
C GLU A 64 17.92 6.92 13.23
N ASN A 65 17.68 5.73 12.66
CA ASN A 65 18.47 4.54 12.96
C ASN A 65 19.02 3.94 11.66
N GLU A 66 20.33 3.61 11.66
CA GLU A 66 20.95 2.90 10.54
C GLU A 66 20.36 1.50 10.35
N GLU A 67 19.95 0.88 11.46
CA GLU A 67 19.34 -0.44 11.49
C GLU A 67 18.11 -0.44 12.41
N THR A 68 17.01 -1.00 11.92
CA THR A 68 15.81 -1.27 12.73
C THR A 68 15.65 -2.78 12.86
N ILE A 69 15.84 -3.30 14.08
CA ILE A 69 15.86 -4.73 14.37
C ILE A 69 14.50 -5.16 14.92
N VAL A 70 13.91 -6.18 14.30
CA VAL A 70 12.63 -6.78 14.71
C VAL A 70 12.74 -8.31 14.74
N THR A 71 11.76 -8.99 15.33
CA THR A 71 11.64 -10.45 15.22
C THR A 71 11.26 -10.81 13.79
N ALA A 72 12.04 -11.70 13.16
CA ALA A 72 11.83 -12.11 11.79
C ALA A 72 10.54 -12.91 11.62
N THR A 73 9.68 -12.48 10.71
CA THR A 73 8.53 -13.23 10.21
C THR A 73 8.92 -14.08 9.00
N ASP A 74 8.04 -14.97 8.56
CA ASP A 74 8.27 -15.73 7.32
C ASP A 74 8.35 -14.79 6.11
N PHE A 75 7.56 -13.73 6.11
CA PHE A 75 7.61 -12.69 5.06
C PHE A 75 8.97 -11.97 5.03
N ASP A 76 9.55 -11.61 6.19
CA ASP A 76 10.89 -11.01 6.26
C ASP A 76 11.97 -11.93 5.69
N ARG A 77 11.85 -13.24 5.95
CA ARG A 77 12.78 -14.25 5.40
C ARG A 77 12.64 -14.39 3.89
N GLU A 78 11.42 -14.31 3.37
CA GLU A 78 11.15 -14.30 1.93
C GLU A 78 11.76 -13.04 1.28
N LEU A 79 11.55 -11.87 1.89
CA LEU A 79 12.14 -10.60 1.40
C LEU A 79 13.67 -10.68 1.34
N ALA A 80 14.32 -11.13 2.41
CA ALA A 80 15.76 -11.24 2.49
C ALA A 80 16.35 -12.31 1.53
N GLY A 81 15.53 -13.23 1.04
CA GLY A 81 15.89 -14.20 0.01
C GLY A 81 15.97 -13.62 -1.41
N ASP A 82 15.41 -12.44 -1.65
CA ASP A 82 15.48 -11.75 -2.95
C ASP A 82 16.67 -10.77 -2.96
N PRO A 83 17.72 -11.04 -3.78
CA PRO A 83 18.93 -10.20 -3.82
C PRO A 83 18.69 -8.77 -4.30
N ARG A 84 17.50 -8.47 -4.86
CA ARG A 84 17.09 -7.10 -5.24
C ARG A 84 16.63 -6.28 -4.05
N LYS A 85 16.40 -6.92 -2.89
CA LYS A 85 15.88 -6.29 -1.67
C LYS A 85 17.00 -6.15 -0.65
N ASP A 86 17.92 -5.24 -0.95
CA ASP A 86 19.14 -4.98 -0.17
C ASP A 86 18.87 -4.20 1.15
N PHE A 87 17.62 -3.80 1.40
CA PHE A 87 17.20 -3.11 2.61
C PHE A 87 16.98 -4.02 3.83
N ILE A 88 17.05 -5.34 3.68
CA ILE A 88 16.76 -6.29 4.76
C ILE A 88 17.79 -7.44 4.78
N THR A 89 18.22 -7.80 5.99
CA THR A 89 19.04 -9.00 6.25
C THR A 89 18.46 -9.79 7.42
N ILE A 90 18.75 -11.10 7.47
CA ILE A 90 18.31 -11.99 8.55
C ILE A 90 19.52 -12.44 9.36
N ASP A 91 19.40 -12.34 10.68
CA ASP A 91 20.35 -12.90 11.64
C ASP A 91 19.59 -13.74 12.68
N GLY A 92 19.60 -15.05 12.50
CA GLY A 92 18.88 -15.99 13.34
C GLY A 92 17.36 -15.76 13.36
N ASP A 93 16.83 -15.30 14.47
CA ASP A 93 15.42 -14.97 14.66
C ASP A 93 15.11 -13.47 14.45
N LYS A 94 16.09 -12.70 13.99
CA LYS A 94 15.98 -11.26 13.80
C LYS A 94 15.96 -10.90 12.32
N ALA A 95 15.11 -9.94 11.98
CA ALA A 95 15.15 -9.20 10.72
C ALA A 95 15.74 -7.82 11.00
N ILE A 96 16.75 -7.44 10.22
CA ILE A 96 17.48 -6.18 10.33
C ILE A 96 17.14 -5.38 9.08
N TYR A 97 16.37 -4.31 9.26
CA TYR A 97 16.03 -3.36 8.20
C TYR A 97 17.04 -2.23 8.19
N HIS A 98 17.75 -2.08 7.08
CA HIS A 98 18.75 -1.02 6.87
C HIS A 98 18.05 0.26 6.40
N ASN A 99 18.59 1.42 6.73
CA ASN A 99 18.05 2.72 6.30
C ASN A 99 18.59 3.20 4.95
N HIS A 100 19.36 2.36 4.26
CA HIS A 100 19.87 2.63 2.92
C HIS A 100 19.62 1.40 2.03
N TRP A 101 19.32 1.65 0.78
CA TRP A 101 19.07 0.62 -0.24
C TRP A 101 19.11 1.21 -1.64
N THR A 102 19.15 0.34 -2.64
CA THR A 102 19.13 0.74 -4.04
C THR A 102 17.71 1.03 -4.52
N ALA A 103 17.49 2.23 -5.09
CA ALA A 103 16.25 2.58 -5.77
C ALA A 103 16.53 3.38 -7.05
N GLY A 104 15.91 2.99 -8.17
CA GLY A 104 16.16 3.60 -9.46
C GLY A 104 17.64 3.50 -9.91
N GLY A 105 18.36 2.48 -9.45
CA GLY A 105 19.78 2.26 -9.74
C GLY A 105 20.75 3.12 -8.93
N ASN A 106 20.27 3.85 -7.92
CA ASN A 106 21.11 4.66 -7.03
C ASN A 106 20.99 4.16 -5.60
N ASP A 107 22.10 4.22 -4.86
CA ASP A 107 22.10 4.00 -3.41
C ASP A 107 21.45 5.20 -2.73
N LEU A 108 20.40 4.94 -1.96
CA LEU A 108 19.62 5.95 -1.26
C LEU A 108 19.63 5.68 0.23
N LYS A 109 19.86 6.72 1.01
CA LYS A 109 19.64 6.73 2.45
C LYS A 109 18.27 7.33 2.76
N TRP A 110 17.50 6.65 3.61
CA TRP A 110 16.21 7.18 4.06
C TRP A 110 16.42 8.26 5.12
N GLU A 111 15.97 9.48 4.83
CA GLU A 111 16.07 10.64 5.73
C GLU A 111 14.73 11.38 5.87
N MET A 112 13.64 10.80 5.35
CA MET A 112 12.35 11.48 5.25
C MET A 112 11.45 11.14 6.43
N VAL A 113 10.82 12.18 6.99
CA VAL A 113 9.74 12.07 7.97
C VAL A 113 8.61 12.98 7.52
N HIS A 114 7.37 12.49 7.57
CA HIS A 114 6.20 13.26 7.14
C HIS A 114 6.02 14.52 7.99
N TYR A 115 5.89 15.67 7.32
CA TYR A 115 5.43 16.92 7.94
C TYR A 115 3.91 16.91 8.11
N ASP A 116 3.39 17.77 9.01
CA ASP A 116 1.95 17.82 9.26
C ASP A 116 1.13 18.22 8.03
N VAL A 117 1.66 19.11 7.18
CA VAL A 117 1.04 19.48 5.89
C VAL A 117 0.97 18.27 4.94
N GLN A 118 1.94 17.35 5.00
CA GLN A 118 1.93 16.13 4.20
C GLN A 118 0.91 15.11 4.72
N LEU A 119 0.69 15.04 6.04
CA LEU A 119 -0.41 14.24 6.61
C LEU A 119 -1.77 14.77 6.12
N PHE A 120 -1.95 16.09 6.09
CA PHE A 120 -3.14 16.70 5.52
C PHE A 120 -3.33 16.35 4.04
N GLY A 121 -2.26 16.43 3.24
CA GLY A 121 -2.28 15.97 1.84
C GLY A 121 -2.70 14.51 1.68
N GLY A 122 -2.26 13.63 2.56
CA GLY A 122 -2.67 12.22 2.62
C GLY A 122 -4.17 12.05 2.86
N VAL A 123 -4.75 12.83 3.78
CA VAL A 123 -6.20 12.85 4.04
C VAL A 123 -6.97 13.29 2.78
N VAL A 124 -6.53 14.36 2.13
CA VAL A 124 -7.16 14.90 0.91
C VAL A 124 -7.20 13.84 -0.19
N LEU A 125 -6.08 13.12 -0.40
CA LEU A 125 -5.99 12.04 -1.39
C LEU A 125 -6.89 10.85 -1.03
N HIS A 126 -6.92 10.46 0.25
CA HIS A 126 -7.80 9.38 0.71
C HIS A 126 -9.28 9.70 0.48
N GLN A 127 -9.67 10.95 0.61
CA GLN A 127 -11.03 11.44 0.32
C GLN A 127 -11.36 11.54 -1.19
N GLY A 128 -10.49 11.05 -2.07
CA GLY A 128 -10.71 11.08 -3.51
C GLY A 128 -10.61 12.50 -4.13
N LYS A 129 -9.94 13.41 -3.43
CA LYS A 129 -9.75 14.81 -3.89
C LYS A 129 -8.35 15.00 -4.49
N ILE A 130 -8.17 16.08 -5.21
CA ILE A 130 -6.87 16.49 -5.76
C ILE A 130 -6.10 17.28 -4.68
N ALA A 131 -4.90 16.81 -4.33
CA ALA A 131 -3.97 17.54 -3.49
C ALA A 131 -2.95 18.27 -4.38
N GLU A 132 -3.06 19.58 -4.48
CA GLU A 132 -2.06 20.40 -5.18
C GLU A 132 -0.84 20.61 -4.28
N MET A 133 0.32 20.21 -4.77
CA MET A 133 1.60 20.36 -4.07
C MET A 133 2.68 20.86 -5.04
N ALA A 134 3.49 21.82 -4.62
CA ALA A 134 4.59 22.34 -5.42
C ALA A 134 5.69 21.29 -5.66
N THR A 135 6.56 21.56 -6.62
CA THR A 135 7.73 20.72 -6.88
C THR A 135 8.65 20.71 -5.65
N GLY A 136 9.12 19.54 -5.25
CA GLY A 136 10.00 19.38 -4.08
C GLY A 136 9.28 19.21 -2.73
N GLU A 137 7.94 19.28 -2.67
CA GLU A 137 7.18 19.15 -1.41
C GLU A 137 6.94 17.69 -0.98
N GLY A 138 7.57 16.72 -1.65
CA GLY A 138 7.52 15.31 -1.23
C GLY A 138 6.23 14.58 -1.59
N LYS A 139 5.68 14.80 -2.80
CA LYS A 139 4.46 14.14 -3.28
C LYS A 139 4.52 12.60 -3.15
N THR A 140 5.68 12.01 -3.46
CA THR A 140 5.89 10.56 -3.37
C THR A 140 5.76 10.07 -1.94
N LEU A 141 6.28 10.83 -0.96
CA LEU A 141 6.16 10.52 0.45
C LEU A 141 4.71 10.66 0.95
N VAL A 142 4.00 11.71 0.51
CA VAL A 142 2.58 11.91 0.84
C VAL A 142 1.72 10.75 0.36
N ALA A 143 1.98 10.25 -0.85
CA ALA A 143 1.24 9.12 -1.42
C ALA A 143 1.33 7.85 -0.57
N THR A 144 2.39 7.68 0.23
CA THR A 144 2.54 6.51 1.10
C THR A 144 1.41 6.37 2.11
N LEU A 145 0.85 7.48 2.57
CA LEU A 145 -0.20 7.51 3.59
C LEU A 145 -1.51 6.88 3.11
N PRO A 146 -2.17 7.38 2.05
CA PRO A 146 -3.40 6.78 1.55
C PRO A 146 -3.18 5.40 0.93
N VAL A 147 -2.02 5.15 0.34
CA VAL A 147 -1.67 3.83 -0.21
C VAL A 147 -1.62 2.79 0.89
N PHE A 148 -0.88 3.06 1.97
CA PHE A 148 -0.81 2.15 3.11
C PHE A 148 -2.20 1.91 3.73
N LEU A 149 -2.95 2.98 3.99
CA LEU A 149 -4.28 2.90 4.58
C LEU A 149 -5.22 2.02 3.73
N ASN A 150 -5.29 2.26 2.42
CA ASN A 150 -6.19 1.50 1.56
C ASN A 150 -5.72 0.06 1.31
N ALA A 151 -4.42 -0.22 1.38
CA ALA A 151 -3.87 -1.57 1.29
C ALA A 151 -4.35 -2.50 2.40
N LEU A 152 -4.73 -1.96 3.56
CA LEU A 152 -5.27 -2.73 4.69
C LEU A 152 -6.59 -3.44 4.37
N THR A 153 -7.31 -3.02 3.34
CA THR A 153 -8.53 -3.71 2.87
C THR A 153 -8.24 -5.08 2.24
N GLY A 154 -7.00 -5.34 1.83
CA GLY A 154 -6.60 -6.55 1.12
C GLY A 154 -7.05 -6.60 -0.36
N ASN A 155 -7.64 -5.53 -0.89
CA ASN A 155 -8.10 -5.48 -2.29
C ASN A 155 -7.01 -5.01 -3.28
N GLY A 156 -5.82 -4.68 -2.77
CA GLY A 156 -4.74 -4.09 -3.55
C GLY A 156 -4.91 -2.59 -3.77
N VAL A 157 -3.79 -1.92 -4.05
CA VAL A 157 -3.77 -0.49 -4.40
C VAL A 157 -2.87 -0.30 -5.61
N HIS A 158 -3.34 0.46 -6.58
CA HIS A 158 -2.57 0.82 -7.76
C HIS A 158 -2.06 2.26 -7.65
N VAL A 159 -0.74 2.42 -7.74
CA VAL A 159 -0.09 3.73 -7.83
C VAL A 159 0.31 3.98 -9.28
N VAL A 160 -0.26 5.01 -9.88
CA VAL A 160 0.00 5.35 -11.28
C VAL A 160 0.92 6.55 -11.35
N THR A 161 2.01 6.43 -12.08
CA THR A 161 2.99 7.48 -12.34
C THR A 161 2.97 7.91 -13.80
N VAL A 162 3.67 9.01 -14.13
CA VAL A 162 3.69 9.55 -15.48
C VAL A 162 4.51 8.69 -16.47
N ASN A 163 5.42 7.84 -15.96
CA ASN A 163 6.24 6.94 -16.78
C ASN A 163 6.77 5.75 -15.96
N ASP A 164 7.30 4.74 -16.66
CA ASP A 164 7.79 3.48 -16.10
C ASP A 164 9.00 3.68 -15.18
N TYR A 165 9.90 4.63 -15.52
CA TYR A 165 11.04 4.95 -14.67
C TYR A 165 10.61 5.40 -13.28
N LEU A 166 9.62 6.30 -13.19
CA LEU A 166 9.10 6.77 -11.91
C LEU A 166 8.35 5.66 -11.17
N ALA A 167 7.59 4.82 -11.89
CA ALA A 167 6.91 3.69 -11.27
C ALA A 167 7.92 2.77 -10.58
N LYS A 168 8.98 2.40 -11.26
CA LYS A 168 10.05 1.56 -10.73
C LYS A 168 10.78 2.24 -9.57
N ARG A 169 11.28 3.46 -9.78
CA ARG A 169 12.01 4.22 -8.75
C ARG A 169 11.17 4.38 -7.48
N ASP A 170 9.91 4.78 -7.60
CA ASP A 170 9.06 5.07 -6.45
C ASP A 170 8.63 3.78 -5.72
N SER A 171 8.43 2.67 -6.44
CA SER A 171 8.16 1.36 -5.84
C SER A 171 9.38 0.84 -5.07
N GLU A 172 10.59 1.00 -5.59
CA GLU A 172 11.83 0.63 -4.93
C GLU A 172 12.15 1.55 -3.74
N TRP A 173 11.87 2.84 -3.85
CA TRP A 173 12.17 3.83 -2.83
C TRP A 173 11.22 3.74 -1.64
N MET A 174 9.91 3.68 -1.89
CA MET A 174 8.88 3.63 -0.84
C MET A 174 8.54 2.20 -0.40
N GLY A 175 8.93 1.20 -1.19
CA GLY A 175 8.62 -0.20 -0.94
C GLY A 175 8.97 -0.70 0.46
N PRO A 176 10.19 -0.43 0.98
CA PRO A 176 10.59 -0.87 2.29
C PRO A 176 9.67 -0.38 3.42
N LEU A 177 9.08 0.83 3.29
CA LEU A 177 8.14 1.36 4.25
C LEU A 177 6.86 0.50 4.37
N TYR A 178 6.38 -0.03 3.25
CA TYR A 178 5.22 -0.93 3.23
C TYR A 178 5.58 -2.35 3.66
N MET A 179 6.70 -2.86 3.16
CA MET A 179 7.15 -4.23 3.40
C MET A 179 7.51 -4.47 4.87
N PHE A 180 7.99 -3.44 5.59
CA PHE A 180 8.22 -3.49 7.03
C PHE A 180 6.96 -3.89 7.82
N HIS A 181 5.77 -3.60 7.28
CA HIS A 181 4.47 -3.94 7.86
C HIS A 181 3.80 -5.15 7.19
N GLY A 182 4.54 -5.94 6.43
CA GLY A 182 4.02 -7.16 5.81
C GLY A 182 3.19 -6.93 4.54
N LEU A 183 3.23 -5.73 3.94
CA LEU A 183 2.57 -5.44 2.66
C LEU A 183 3.52 -5.75 1.51
N SER A 184 3.06 -6.51 0.51
CA SER A 184 3.82 -6.77 -0.70
C SER A 184 3.76 -5.57 -1.65
N VAL A 185 4.88 -5.31 -2.34
CA VAL A 185 4.99 -4.26 -3.36
C VAL A 185 5.59 -4.85 -4.61
N ASP A 186 4.99 -4.54 -5.76
CA ASP A 186 5.50 -4.91 -7.06
C ASP A 186 5.34 -3.76 -8.06
N CYS A 187 6.08 -3.81 -9.16
CA CYS A 187 6.02 -2.83 -10.23
C CYS A 187 5.70 -3.53 -11.55
N ILE A 188 4.68 -3.04 -12.26
CA ILE A 188 4.35 -3.51 -13.61
C ILE A 188 5.35 -2.84 -14.56
N ASP A 189 6.56 -3.37 -14.62
CA ASP A 189 7.59 -2.99 -15.58
C ASP A 189 7.83 -4.17 -16.53
N LYS A 190 7.79 -3.92 -17.84
CA LYS A 190 8.17 -4.95 -18.80
C LYS A 190 9.69 -4.97 -18.86
N PRO A 191 10.37 -6.09 -18.59
CA PRO A 191 11.79 -6.20 -18.84
C PRO A 191 12.04 -5.89 -20.33
N GLN A 192 12.86 -4.89 -20.58
CA GLN A 192 13.42 -4.61 -21.91
C GLN A 192 14.41 -5.68 -22.29
#